data_a4fe1b7deb69d1e27bebb75babd05909
#
_entry.id   a4fe1b7deb69d1e27bebb75babd05909
#
_cell.length_a   1.000
_cell.length_b   1.000
_cell.length_c   1.000
_cell.angle_alpha   90.00
_cell.angle_beta   90.00
_cell.angle_gamma   90.00
#
_symmetry.space_group_name_H-M   'P 1'
#
loop_
_entity.id
_entity.type
_entity.pdbx_description
1 polymer ?
#
loop_
_entity_poly.entity_id
_entity_poly.type
_entity_poly.pdbx_seq_one_letter_code
_entity_poly.pdbx_strand_id
1 'polypeptide(L)'
;MEIKGEAAIVTGGGSGIGADVARHLAKAGAKVAVLDLNRAGAEAVAKEIGGLGLECDIASAVSGAAAVAAATKAHGGARILVNVAGILIPGRILGKEGPLPLEKFSKVIEVNLIGTFNMMRLAAAEMAKLPALTDGERGVIVSTSSVAAYEGQIGQAAYAASKAGIVGLTLPAARDLARSGIRVNAIAPGLIATPMMLNLPPDVQKALGESVPFPARLGHAHEVSRLVLHIIENGLINGEVIRLDGALRMGPK
;
A
#
# COMPACT_ATOMS: atom_id res chain seq x y z
N MET A 1 13.35 13.04 -1.50
CA MET A 1 14.50 12.48 -2.29
C MET A 1 14.17 12.41 -3.77
N GLU A 2 15.17 12.37 -4.63
CA GLU A 2 14.99 12.00 -6.03
C GLU A 2 14.73 10.50 -6.15
N ILE A 3 13.90 10.10 -7.13
CA ILE A 3 13.54 8.69 -7.34
C ILE A 3 14.55 7.98 -8.24
N LYS A 4 15.15 8.72 -9.17
CA LYS A 4 16.04 8.17 -10.19
C LYS A 4 17.26 7.48 -9.60
N GLY A 5 17.46 6.21 -9.96
CA GLY A 5 18.58 5.37 -9.50
C GLY A 5 18.36 4.67 -8.16
N GLU A 6 17.35 5.07 -7.37
CA GLU A 6 17.07 4.49 -6.07
C GLU A 6 16.37 3.13 -6.17
N ALA A 7 16.61 2.26 -5.21
CA ALA A 7 15.93 0.98 -5.11
C ALA A 7 14.59 1.15 -4.37
N ALA A 8 13.55 0.50 -4.90
CA ALA A 8 12.19 0.54 -4.37
C ALA A 8 11.62 -0.88 -4.20
N ILE A 9 10.84 -1.08 -3.15
CA ILE A 9 10.05 -2.29 -2.90
C ILE A 9 8.57 -1.91 -2.95
N VAL A 10 7.78 -2.64 -3.73
CA VAL A 10 6.32 -2.49 -3.81
C VAL A 10 5.65 -3.80 -3.45
N THR A 11 4.88 -3.83 -2.36
CA THR A 11 4.08 -5.01 -1.98
C THR A 11 2.69 -4.96 -2.62
N GLY A 12 2.11 -6.13 -2.94
CA GLY A 12 0.88 -6.19 -3.72
C GLY A 12 1.08 -5.67 -5.15
N GLY A 13 2.31 -5.76 -5.64
CA GLY A 13 2.73 -5.17 -6.91
C GLY A 13 2.34 -5.98 -8.15
N GLY A 14 1.75 -7.16 -7.99
CA GLY A 14 1.34 -8.02 -9.11
C GLY A 14 0.05 -7.57 -9.81
N SER A 15 -0.70 -6.62 -9.26
CA SER A 15 -1.96 -6.16 -9.86
C SER A 15 -2.38 -4.77 -9.35
N GLY A 16 -3.42 -4.20 -9.96
CA GLY A 16 -4.14 -3.01 -9.50
C GLY A 16 -3.24 -1.81 -9.19
N ILE A 17 -3.45 -1.19 -8.03
CA ILE A 17 -2.70 0.00 -7.59
C ILE A 17 -1.21 -0.31 -7.46
N GLY A 18 -0.84 -1.47 -6.89
CA GLY A 18 0.57 -1.82 -6.69
C GLY A 18 1.34 -1.97 -7.99
N ALA A 19 0.73 -2.63 -8.99
CA ALA A 19 1.33 -2.75 -10.32
C ALA A 19 1.51 -1.39 -11.00
N ASP A 20 0.53 -0.50 -10.86
CA ASP A 20 0.61 0.85 -11.43
C ASP A 20 1.69 1.70 -10.72
N VAL A 21 1.80 1.61 -9.38
CA VAL A 21 2.87 2.25 -8.59
C VAL A 21 4.24 1.73 -9.04
N ALA A 22 4.41 0.41 -9.22
CA ALA A 22 5.66 -0.17 -9.68
C ALA A 22 6.08 0.36 -11.05
N ARG A 23 5.12 0.48 -12.00
CA ARG A 23 5.36 1.08 -13.33
C ARG A 23 5.77 2.55 -13.24
N HIS A 24 5.09 3.33 -12.42
CA HIS A 24 5.41 4.76 -12.26
C HIS A 24 6.77 4.98 -11.62
N LEU A 25 7.14 4.19 -10.61
CA LEU A 25 8.46 4.24 -9.98
C LEU A 25 9.56 3.86 -10.98
N ALA A 26 9.37 2.79 -11.75
CA ALA A 26 10.32 2.38 -12.78
C ALA A 26 10.46 3.45 -13.89
N LYS A 27 9.34 4.05 -14.33
CA LYS A 27 9.35 5.16 -15.29
C LYS A 27 10.10 6.39 -14.74
N ALA A 28 10.04 6.64 -13.44
CA ALA A 28 10.83 7.67 -12.77
C ALA A 28 12.30 7.29 -12.57
N GLY A 29 12.71 6.08 -12.99
CA GLY A 29 14.08 5.61 -12.95
C GLY A 29 14.47 4.82 -11.70
N ALA A 30 13.51 4.40 -10.87
CA ALA A 30 13.77 3.50 -9.75
C ALA A 30 14.07 2.06 -10.22
N LYS A 31 14.87 1.33 -9.42
CA LYS A 31 15.07 -0.11 -9.54
C LYS A 31 14.03 -0.81 -8.66
N VAL A 32 12.99 -1.37 -9.25
CA VAL A 32 11.82 -1.83 -8.51
C VAL A 32 11.82 -3.33 -8.26
N ALA A 33 11.69 -3.74 -6.99
CA ALA A 33 11.31 -5.09 -6.62
C ALA A 33 9.79 -5.16 -6.39
N VAL A 34 9.12 -6.00 -7.15
CA VAL A 34 7.67 -6.23 -7.14
C VAL A 34 7.39 -7.47 -6.31
N LEU A 35 6.73 -7.30 -5.16
CA LEU A 35 6.40 -8.36 -4.23
C LEU A 35 4.90 -8.62 -4.25
N ASP A 36 4.52 -9.89 -4.40
CA ASP A 36 3.11 -10.30 -4.34
C ASP A 36 3.01 -11.76 -3.87
N LEU A 37 1.90 -12.14 -3.26
CA LEU A 37 1.60 -13.53 -2.97
C LEU A 37 1.38 -14.33 -4.27
N ASN A 38 0.83 -13.67 -5.30
CA ASN A 38 0.75 -14.19 -6.66
C ASN A 38 2.07 -13.98 -7.40
N ARG A 39 2.94 -14.97 -7.34
CA ARG A 39 4.25 -14.99 -8.00
C ARG A 39 4.16 -14.62 -9.48
N ALA A 40 3.24 -15.23 -10.22
CA ALA A 40 3.10 -14.98 -11.66
C ALA A 40 2.76 -13.52 -11.98
N GLY A 41 1.89 -12.90 -11.17
CA GLY A 41 1.59 -11.47 -11.28
C GLY A 41 2.80 -10.58 -11.00
N ALA A 42 3.55 -10.88 -9.93
CA ALA A 42 4.77 -10.15 -9.60
C ALA A 42 5.83 -10.24 -10.73
N GLU A 43 6.07 -11.45 -11.24
CA GLU A 43 7.03 -11.70 -12.34
C GLU A 43 6.61 -11.01 -13.65
N ALA A 44 5.30 -11.02 -13.96
CA ALA A 44 4.80 -10.36 -15.17
C ALA A 44 5.02 -8.84 -15.13
N VAL A 45 4.66 -8.18 -14.03
CA VAL A 45 4.90 -6.74 -13.85
C VAL A 45 6.40 -6.42 -13.83
N ALA A 46 7.18 -7.21 -13.11
CA ALA A 46 8.62 -7.03 -13.04
C ALA A 46 9.29 -7.15 -14.41
N LYS A 47 8.89 -8.12 -15.23
CA LYS A 47 9.38 -8.28 -16.61
C LYS A 47 9.07 -7.06 -17.47
N GLU A 48 7.86 -6.51 -17.34
CA GLU A 48 7.44 -5.32 -18.09
C GLU A 48 8.32 -4.09 -17.79
N ILE A 49 8.71 -3.92 -16.52
CA ILE A 49 9.45 -2.74 -16.07
C ILE A 49 10.97 -2.95 -15.95
N GLY A 50 11.48 -4.13 -16.29
CA GLY A 50 12.89 -4.48 -16.10
C GLY A 50 13.30 -4.58 -14.62
N GLY A 51 12.34 -4.92 -13.75
CA GLY A 51 12.52 -5.06 -12.30
C GLY A 51 12.70 -6.51 -11.83
N LEU A 52 12.55 -6.74 -10.53
CA LEU A 52 12.63 -8.05 -9.89
C LEU A 52 11.24 -8.46 -9.35
N GLY A 53 10.70 -9.60 -9.80
CA GLY A 53 9.46 -10.19 -9.28
C GLY A 53 9.75 -11.23 -8.21
N LEU A 54 9.07 -11.14 -7.07
CA LEU A 54 9.25 -12.05 -5.95
C LEU A 54 7.89 -12.48 -5.37
N GLU A 55 7.75 -13.78 -5.10
CA GLU A 55 6.67 -14.26 -4.24
C GLU A 55 6.93 -13.84 -2.80
N CYS A 56 5.93 -13.24 -2.16
CA CYS A 56 6.06 -12.80 -0.78
C CYS A 56 4.70 -12.82 -0.06
N ASP A 57 4.60 -13.63 1.00
CA ASP A 57 3.58 -13.44 2.02
C ASP A 57 4.08 -12.41 3.03
N ILE A 58 3.53 -11.20 2.95
CA ILE A 58 3.94 -10.09 3.81
C ILE A 58 3.62 -10.32 5.29
N ALA A 59 2.65 -11.18 5.60
CA ALA A 59 2.29 -11.53 6.98
C ALA A 59 3.30 -12.52 7.61
N SER A 60 4.06 -13.24 6.78
CA SER A 60 5.12 -14.15 7.24
C SER A 60 6.43 -13.40 7.47
N ALA A 61 6.95 -13.44 8.70
CA ALA A 61 8.23 -12.84 9.03
C ALA A 61 9.39 -13.42 8.19
N VAL A 62 9.37 -14.73 7.95
CA VAL A 62 10.39 -15.43 7.16
C VAL A 62 10.32 -15.05 5.68
N SER A 63 9.10 -15.07 5.10
CA SER A 63 8.90 -14.71 3.70
C SER A 63 9.27 -13.25 3.44
N GLY A 64 8.81 -12.33 4.29
CA GLY A 64 9.16 -10.91 4.19
C GLY A 64 10.66 -10.65 4.28
N ALA A 65 11.35 -11.29 5.24
CA ALA A 65 12.80 -11.15 5.39
C ALA A 65 13.56 -11.67 4.16
N ALA A 66 13.16 -12.84 3.64
CA ALA A 66 13.76 -13.41 2.43
C ALA A 66 13.56 -12.49 1.20
N ALA A 67 12.35 -11.95 1.04
CA ALA A 67 12.04 -11.05 -0.08
C ALA A 67 12.83 -9.72 0.00
N VAL A 68 12.94 -9.10 1.18
CA VAL A 68 13.76 -7.89 1.37
C VAL A 68 15.23 -8.17 1.10
N ALA A 69 15.77 -9.29 1.59
CA ALA A 69 17.15 -9.68 1.34
C ALA A 69 17.42 -9.91 -0.17
N ALA A 70 16.50 -10.57 -0.88
CA ALA A 70 16.61 -10.78 -2.32
C ALA A 70 16.55 -9.45 -3.10
N ALA A 71 15.66 -8.56 -2.74
CA ALA A 71 15.57 -7.22 -3.34
C ALA A 71 16.86 -6.42 -3.11
N THR A 72 17.40 -6.44 -1.88
CA THR A 72 18.66 -5.77 -1.52
C THR A 72 19.84 -6.34 -2.31
N LYS A 73 19.90 -7.65 -2.48
CA LYS A 73 20.95 -8.29 -3.29
C LYS A 73 20.90 -7.88 -4.76
N ALA A 74 19.71 -7.71 -5.32
CA ALA A 74 19.53 -7.39 -6.75
C ALA A 74 19.72 -5.91 -7.07
N HIS A 75 19.23 -5.01 -6.22
CA HIS A 75 19.12 -3.58 -6.53
C HIS A 75 19.91 -2.67 -5.59
N GLY A 76 20.49 -3.23 -4.52
CA GLY A 76 21.01 -2.46 -3.38
C GLY A 76 19.92 -2.21 -2.33
N GLY A 77 20.30 -1.57 -1.23
CA GLY A 77 19.36 -1.26 -0.15
C GLY A 77 18.23 -0.33 -0.63
N ALA A 78 16.99 -0.77 -0.45
CA ALA A 78 15.84 0.02 -0.87
C ALA A 78 15.63 1.25 0.01
N ARG A 79 15.51 2.44 -0.61
CA ARG A 79 15.14 3.69 0.06
C ARG A 79 13.64 3.96 0.01
N ILE A 80 12.91 3.23 -0.81
CA ILE A 80 11.49 3.42 -1.03
C ILE A 80 10.77 2.10 -0.74
N LEU A 81 9.81 2.14 0.20
CA LEU A 81 8.85 1.06 0.42
C LEU A 81 7.45 1.58 0.17
N VAL A 82 6.70 0.91 -0.70
CA VAL A 82 5.27 1.18 -0.89
C VAL A 82 4.47 -0.07 -0.55
N ASN A 83 3.73 -0.01 0.56
CA ASN A 83 2.86 -1.07 1.04
C ASN A 83 1.47 -0.94 0.42
N VAL A 84 1.16 -1.76 -0.57
CA VAL A 84 -0.15 -1.80 -1.23
C VAL A 84 -0.89 -3.10 -0.97
N ALA A 85 -0.17 -4.18 -0.65
CA ALA A 85 -0.78 -5.48 -0.39
C ALA A 85 -1.88 -5.42 0.66
N GLY A 86 -3.01 -6.04 0.38
CA GLY A 86 -4.13 -6.10 1.30
C GLY A 86 -5.29 -6.89 0.72
N ILE A 87 -6.15 -7.37 1.62
CA ILE A 87 -7.33 -8.16 1.28
C ILE A 87 -8.58 -7.55 1.92
N LEU A 88 -9.71 -7.83 1.32
CA LEU A 88 -11.04 -7.56 1.84
C LEU A 88 -11.81 -8.90 1.93
N ILE A 89 -12.23 -9.26 3.13
CA ILE A 89 -13.15 -10.37 3.36
C ILE A 89 -14.42 -9.77 3.97
N PRO A 90 -15.50 -9.60 3.19
CA PRO A 90 -16.72 -9.00 3.69
C PRO A 90 -17.44 -9.94 4.65
N GLY A 91 -18.05 -9.36 5.68
CA GLY A 91 -18.88 -10.13 6.62
C GLY A 91 -19.48 -9.24 7.71
N ARG A 92 -20.78 -9.43 7.97
CA ARG A 92 -21.45 -8.74 9.08
C ARG A 92 -21.02 -9.36 10.40
N ILE A 93 -20.88 -8.54 11.47
CA ILE A 93 -20.57 -9.02 12.83
C ILE A 93 -21.59 -10.08 13.25
N LEU A 94 -22.87 -9.83 12.96
CA LEU A 94 -23.94 -10.81 13.11
C LEU A 94 -24.65 -11.00 11.77
N GLY A 95 -24.47 -12.16 11.16
CA GLY A 95 -25.13 -12.60 9.93
C GLY A 95 -26.34 -13.47 10.18
N LYS A 96 -26.95 -13.97 9.12
CA LYS A 96 -28.10 -14.91 9.22
C LYS A 96 -27.71 -16.25 9.84
N GLU A 97 -26.47 -16.69 9.64
CA GLU A 97 -25.95 -17.99 10.09
C GLU A 97 -25.24 -17.90 11.46
N GLY A 98 -25.24 -16.72 12.09
CA GLY A 98 -24.57 -16.47 13.36
C GLY A 98 -23.49 -15.40 13.30
N PRO A 99 -22.59 -15.40 14.31
CA PRO A 99 -21.50 -14.42 14.39
C PRO A 99 -20.47 -14.63 13.28
N LEU A 100 -19.80 -13.54 12.87
CA LEU A 100 -18.68 -13.62 11.92
C LEU A 100 -17.59 -14.57 12.49
N PRO A 101 -17.15 -15.57 11.73
CA PRO A 101 -16.02 -16.41 12.14
C PRO A 101 -14.79 -15.55 12.45
N LEU A 102 -14.20 -15.76 13.64
CA LEU A 102 -13.07 -14.94 14.11
C LEU A 102 -11.86 -15.02 13.17
N GLU A 103 -11.69 -16.17 12.51
CA GLU A 103 -10.60 -16.42 11.54
C GLU A 103 -10.67 -15.46 10.35
N LYS A 104 -11.89 -15.09 9.90
CA LYS A 104 -12.06 -14.11 8.80
C LYS A 104 -11.60 -12.71 9.24
N PHE A 105 -11.94 -12.31 10.44
CA PHE A 105 -11.47 -11.05 11.02
C PHE A 105 -9.95 -11.06 11.20
N SER A 106 -9.43 -12.10 11.86
CA SER A 106 -8.00 -12.25 12.12
C SER A 106 -7.17 -12.25 10.84
N LYS A 107 -7.63 -12.94 9.78
CA LYS A 107 -6.90 -12.99 8.50
C LYS A 107 -6.77 -11.62 7.85
N VAL A 108 -7.79 -10.78 7.91
CA VAL A 108 -7.72 -9.41 7.37
C VAL A 108 -6.74 -8.55 8.18
N ILE A 109 -6.78 -8.63 9.51
CA ILE A 109 -5.82 -7.93 10.38
C ILE A 109 -4.39 -8.41 10.12
N GLU A 110 -4.20 -9.72 10.05
CA GLU A 110 -2.89 -10.35 9.80
C GLU A 110 -2.26 -9.83 8.50
N VAL A 111 -2.99 -9.86 7.39
CA VAL A 111 -2.44 -9.42 6.12
C VAL A 111 -2.31 -7.90 6.07
N ASN A 112 -3.39 -7.16 6.34
CA ASN A 112 -3.42 -5.72 6.06
C ASN A 112 -2.61 -4.89 7.05
N LEU A 113 -2.63 -5.25 8.34
CA LEU A 113 -1.99 -4.46 9.40
C LEU A 113 -0.66 -5.08 9.82
N ILE A 114 -0.65 -6.35 10.24
CA ILE A 114 0.57 -7.01 10.69
C ILE A 114 1.55 -7.16 9.54
N GLY A 115 1.09 -7.54 8.34
CA GLY A 115 1.92 -7.64 7.14
C GLY A 115 2.52 -6.29 6.72
N THR A 116 1.73 -5.21 6.74
CA THR A 116 2.24 -3.85 6.48
C THR A 116 3.33 -3.47 7.48
N PHE A 117 3.11 -3.69 8.79
CA PHE A 117 4.12 -3.43 9.82
C PHE A 117 5.36 -4.31 9.64
N ASN A 118 5.18 -5.60 9.29
CA ASN A 118 6.29 -6.51 9.03
C ASN A 118 7.21 -5.99 7.91
N MET A 119 6.65 -5.58 6.79
CA MET A 119 7.44 -5.02 5.69
C MET A 119 8.08 -3.68 6.07
N MET A 120 7.34 -2.82 6.80
CA MET A 120 7.86 -1.55 7.31
C MET A 120 9.11 -1.74 8.18
N ARG A 121 9.06 -2.59 9.20
CA ARG A 121 10.19 -2.84 10.11
C ARG A 121 11.41 -3.43 9.39
N LEU A 122 11.19 -4.32 8.41
CA LEU A 122 12.26 -4.95 7.64
C LEU A 122 12.94 -3.94 6.71
N ALA A 123 12.15 -3.15 5.96
CA ALA A 123 12.70 -2.12 5.09
C ALA A 123 13.39 -1.01 5.89
N ALA A 124 12.81 -0.56 7.01
CA ALA A 124 13.43 0.44 7.86
C ALA A 124 14.80 0.01 8.39
N ALA A 125 14.95 -1.27 8.75
CA ALA A 125 16.23 -1.83 9.19
C ALA A 125 17.31 -1.79 8.10
N GLU A 126 16.95 -1.96 6.83
CA GLU A 126 17.88 -1.82 5.69
C GLU A 126 18.13 -0.34 5.37
N MET A 127 17.10 0.51 5.34
CA MET A 127 17.21 1.95 5.12
C MET A 127 18.17 2.60 6.11
N ALA A 128 18.11 2.23 7.39
CA ALA A 128 18.94 2.80 8.46
C ALA A 128 20.45 2.57 8.25
N LYS A 129 20.85 1.55 7.48
CA LYS A 129 22.24 1.23 7.14
C LYS A 129 22.77 2.08 5.97
N LEU A 130 21.88 2.72 5.20
CA LEU A 130 22.28 3.46 4.01
C LEU A 130 22.92 4.81 4.38
N PRO A 131 23.83 5.33 3.55
CA PRO A 131 24.33 6.69 3.73
C PRO A 131 23.18 7.68 3.64
N ALA A 132 23.25 8.73 4.44
CA ALA A 132 22.25 9.80 4.40
C ALA A 132 22.36 10.59 3.08
N LEU A 133 21.21 10.95 2.54
CA LEU A 133 21.05 11.90 1.45
C LEU A 133 20.96 13.33 2.02
N THR A 134 20.54 14.28 1.17
CA THR A 134 20.23 15.66 1.60
C THR A 134 19.27 15.64 2.79
N ASP A 135 19.43 16.57 3.72
CA ASP A 135 18.67 16.70 4.97
C ASP A 135 18.71 15.47 5.90
N GLY A 136 19.66 14.55 5.67
CA GLY A 136 19.79 13.35 6.48
C GLY A 136 18.83 12.23 6.11
N GLU A 137 18.09 12.36 5.01
CA GLU A 137 17.11 11.36 4.57
C GLU A 137 17.78 10.05 4.16
N ARG A 138 17.25 8.91 4.62
CA ARG A 138 17.70 7.57 4.24
C ARG A 138 16.61 6.76 3.54
N GLY A 139 15.35 7.12 3.71
CA GLY A 139 14.27 6.42 3.06
C GLY A 139 12.89 6.99 3.34
N VAL A 140 11.90 6.47 2.61
CA VAL A 140 10.49 6.82 2.76
C VAL A 140 9.62 5.56 2.63
N ILE A 141 8.64 5.48 3.51
CA ILE A 141 7.64 4.41 3.55
C ILE A 141 6.28 5.03 3.30
N VAL A 142 5.57 4.52 2.30
CA VAL A 142 4.20 4.93 1.98
C VAL A 142 3.30 3.70 2.07
N SER A 143 2.29 3.75 2.93
CA SER A 143 1.34 2.64 3.12
C SER A 143 -0.05 3.00 2.64
N THR A 144 -0.79 2.03 2.06
CA THR A 144 -2.17 2.25 1.67
C THR A 144 -3.14 1.91 2.81
N SER A 145 -3.80 2.95 3.33
CA SER A 145 -5.00 2.85 4.13
C SER A 145 -6.25 2.74 3.22
N SER A 146 -7.34 3.33 3.58
CA SER A 146 -8.60 3.45 2.81
C SER A 146 -9.48 4.50 3.44
N VAL A 147 -10.40 5.09 2.67
CA VAL A 147 -11.52 5.86 3.25
C VAL A 147 -12.36 5.02 4.20
N ALA A 148 -12.40 3.70 4.03
CA ALA A 148 -13.05 2.77 4.95
C ALA A 148 -12.47 2.80 6.38
N ALA A 149 -11.28 3.34 6.59
CA ALA A 149 -10.73 3.58 7.93
C ALA A 149 -11.53 4.61 8.72
N TYR A 150 -12.26 5.48 8.03
CA TYR A 150 -13.05 6.59 8.58
C TYR A 150 -14.55 6.32 8.46
N GLU A 151 -14.98 5.82 7.30
CA GLU A 151 -16.39 5.59 6.96
C GLU A 151 -16.61 4.14 6.50
N GLY A 152 -16.24 3.16 7.36
CA GLY A 152 -16.44 1.73 7.06
C GLY A 152 -17.92 1.39 6.89
N GLN A 153 -18.22 0.61 5.86
CA GLN A 153 -19.58 0.20 5.52
C GLN A 153 -19.99 -1.09 6.25
N ILE A 154 -21.28 -1.39 6.22
CA ILE A 154 -21.82 -2.66 6.72
C ILE A 154 -21.08 -3.84 6.07
N GLY A 155 -20.55 -4.74 6.89
CA GLY A 155 -19.77 -5.89 6.44
C GLY A 155 -18.27 -5.64 6.29
N GLN A 156 -17.79 -4.44 6.58
CA GLN A 156 -16.36 -4.09 6.47
C GLN A 156 -15.63 -3.98 7.81
N ALA A 157 -16.17 -4.50 8.92
CA ALA A 157 -15.59 -4.31 10.25
C ALA A 157 -14.10 -4.68 10.32
N ALA A 158 -13.71 -5.85 9.80
CA ALA A 158 -12.30 -6.29 9.79
C ALA A 158 -11.43 -5.40 8.89
N TYR A 159 -11.92 -5.07 7.70
CA TYR A 159 -11.21 -4.21 6.74
C TYR A 159 -11.03 -2.79 7.29
N ALA A 160 -12.11 -2.18 7.77
CA ALA A 160 -12.07 -0.85 8.37
C ALA A 160 -11.11 -0.79 9.57
N ALA A 161 -11.18 -1.77 10.47
CA ALA A 161 -10.25 -1.89 11.60
C ALA A 161 -8.79 -1.99 11.15
N SER A 162 -8.50 -2.84 10.15
CA SER A 162 -7.14 -2.99 9.62
C SER A 162 -6.61 -1.69 9.00
N LYS A 163 -7.44 -0.97 8.25
CA LYS A 163 -7.07 0.29 7.57
C LYS A 163 -7.00 1.48 8.54
N ALA A 164 -7.83 1.50 9.57
CA ALA A 164 -7.70 2.42 10.70
C ALA A 164 -6.43 2.15 11.51
N GLY A 165 -6.01 0.88 11.66
CA GLY A 165 -4.73 0.52 12.25
C GLY A 165 -3.55 1.12 11.51
N ILE A 166 -3.57 1.17 10.17
CA ILE A 166 -2.53 1.84 9.37
C ILE A 166 -2.53 3.36 9.62
N VAL A 167 -3.70 3.99 9.74
CA VAL A 167 -3.82 5.41 10.13
C VAL A 167 -3.15 5.64 11.47
N GLY A 168 -3.50 4.84 12.50
CA GLY A 168 -2.95 4.94 13.84
C GLY A 168 -1.45 4.65 13.91
N LEU A 169 -0.92 3.78 13.04
CA LEU A 169 0.49 3.41 12.96
C LEU A 169 1.37 4.53 12.34
N THR A 170 0.82 5.33 11.42
CA THR A 170 1.61 6.24 10.56
C THR A 170 2.40 7.26 11.37
N LEU A 171 1.76 8.04 12.23
CA LEU A 171 2.44 9.09 13.00
C LEU A 171 3.43 8.54 14.04
N PRO A 172 3.12 7.54 14.85
CA PRO A 172 4.11 6.92 15.74
C PRO A 172 5.34 6.40 15.00
N ALA A 173 5.13 5.68 13.89
CA ALA A 173 6.24 5.17 13.08
C ALA A 173 7.11 6.29 12.48
N ALA A 174 6.50 7.38 12.01
CA ALA A 174 7.24 8.54 11.52
C ALA A 174 8.11 9.16 12.61
N ARG A 175 7.61 9.23 13.86
CA ARG A 175 8.35 9.74 15.02
C ARG A 175 9.47 8.80 15.46
N ASP A 176 9.21 7.50 15.52
CA ASP A 176 10.20 6.49 15.89
C ASP A 176 11.38 6.47 14.90
N LEU A 177 11.09 6.57 13.61
CA LEU A 177 12.07 6.45 12.54
C LEU A 177 12.73 7.78 12.15
N ALA A 178 12.29 8.92 12.71
CA ALA A 178 12.82 10.25 12.40
C ALA A 178 14.34 10.34 12.64
N ARG A 179 14.84 9.80 13.76
CA ARG A 179 16.28 9.78 14.07
C ARG A 179 17.09 8.94 13.09
N SER A 180 16.45 8.00 12.40
CA SER A 180 17.06 7.18 11.34
C SER A 180 16.97 7.83 9.97
N GLY A 181 16.37 9.02 9.84
CA GLY A 181 16.20 9.72 8.57
C GLY A 181 15.17 9.04 7.66
N ILE A 182 14.15 8.40 8.22
CA ILE A 182 13.14 7.68 7.45
C ILE A 182 11.77 8.34 7.68
N ARG A 183 11.11 8.72 6.59
CA ARG A 183 9.75 9.25 6.60
C ARG A 183 8.71 8.13 6.48
N VAL A 184 7.58 8.30 7.13
CA VAL A 184 6.46 7.36 7.05
C VAL A 184 5.16 8.12 6.80
N ASN A 185 4.46 7.76 5.74
CA ASN A 185 3.19 8.35 5.35
C ASN A 185 2.19 7.28 4.93
N ALA A 186 0.92 7.64 4.86
CA ALA A 186 -0.11 6.79 4.29
C ALA A 186 -1.00 7.56 3.30
N ILE A 187 -1.57 6.83 2.37
CA ILE A 187 -2.65 7.32 1.50
C ILE A 187 -3.92 6.56 1.85
N ALA A 188 -5.03 7.26 1.92
CA ALA A 188 -6.38 6.69 2.07
C ALA A 188 -7.15 6.86 0.76
N PRO A 189 -7.06 5.92 -0.19
CA PRO A 189 -7.80 5.98 -1.44
C PRO A 189 -9.30 5.84 -1.21
N GLY A 190 -10.09 6.51 -2.06
CA GLY A 190 -11.50 6.27 -2.23
C GLY A 190 -11.78 5.08 -3.14
N LEU A 191 -12.79 5.21 -4.01
CA LEU A 191 -13.19 4.18 -4.96
C LEU A 191 -12.28 4.22 -6.20
N ILE A 192 -11.31 3.30 -6.27
CA ILE A 192 -10.34 3.22 -7.37
C ILE A 192 -10.70 2.05 -8.30
N ALA A 193 -10.65 2.29 -9.62
CA ALA A 193 -10.86 1.28 -10.66
C ALA A 193 -9.72 0.25 -10.67
N THR A 194 -9.76 -0.66 -9.71
CA THR A 194 -8.89 -1.83 -9.62
C THR A 194 -9.54 -3.05 -10.25
N PRO A 195 -8.81 -4.14 -10.56
CA PRO A 195 -9.42 -5.37 -11.06
C PRO A 195 -10.57 -5.87 -10.21
N MET A 196 -10.49 -5.73 -8.88
CA MET A 196 -11.59 -6.09 -7.96
C MET A 196 -12.84 -5.25 -8.23
N MET A 197 -12.69 -3.95 -8.45
CA MET A 197 -13.81 -3.04 -8.71
C MET A 197 -14.37 -3.22 -10.12
N LEU A 198 -13.50 -3.46 -11.10
CA LEU A 198 -13.88 -3.65 -12.50
C LEU A 198 -14.56 -5.00 -12.77
N ASN A 199 -14.49 -5.96 -11.84
CA ASN A 199 -15.23 -7.21 -11.90
C ASN A 199 -16.71 -7.08 -11.43
N LEU A 200 -17.11 -5.92 -10.90
CA LEU A 200 -18.50 -5.64 -10.55
C LEU A 200 -19.33 -5.39 -11.82
N PRO A 201 -20.67 -5.59 -11.79
CA PRO A 201 -21.55 -5.22 -12.89
C PRO A 201 -21.38 -3.74 -13.31
N PRO A 202 -21.47 -3.41 -14.61
CA PRO A 202 -21.25 -2.04 -15.11
C PRO A 202 -22.14 -0.98 -14.49
N ASP A 203 -23.39 -1.32 -14.20
CA ASP A 203 -24.35 -0.44 -13.52
C ASP A 203 -23.91 -0.11 -12.07
N VAL A 204 -23.35 -1.11 -11.37
CA VAL A 204 -22.79 -0.92 -10.02
C VAL A 204 -21.55 -0.04 -10.08
N GLN A 205 -20.64 -0.28 -11.04
CA GLN A 205 -19.45 0.57 -11.23
C GLN A 205 -19.84 2.01 -11.51
N LYS A 206 -20.86 2.22 -12.37
CA LYS A 206 -21.39 3.55 -12.70
C LYS A 206 -21.96 4.23 -11.45
N ALA A 207 -22.84 3.55 -10.71
CA ALA A 207 -23.44 4.10 -9.49
C ALA A 207 -22.39 4.47 -8.43
N LEU A 208 -21.35 3.63 -8.26
CA LEU A 208 -20.23 3.92 -7.38
C LEU A 208 -19.43 5.14 -7.84
N GLY A 209 -19.20 5.28 -9.14
CA GLY A 209 -18.53 6.45 -9.71
C GLY A 209 -19.33 7.73 -9.50
N GLU A 210 -20.63 7.70 -9.74
CA GLU A 210 -21.56 8.82 -9.55
C GLU A 210 -21.70 9.24 -8.06
N SER A 211 -21.38 8.36 -7.11
CA SER A 211 -21.36 8.69 -5.69
C SER A 211 -20.17 9.56 -5.27
N VAL A 212 -19.12 9.66 -6.11
CA VAL A 212 -17.98 10.53 -5.86
C VAL A 212 -18.38 11.98 -6.20
N PRO A 213 -18.27 12.93 -5.24
CA PRO A 213 -18.68 14.32 -5.49
C PRO A 213 -17.99 14.97 -6.68
N PHE A 214 -16.64 14.89 -6.78
CA PHE A 214 -15.90 15.40 -7.93
C PHE A 214 -14.48 14.85 -7.98
N PRO A 215 -14.02 14.38 -9.15
CA PRO A 215 -14.83 14.12 -10.36
C PRO A 215 -15.78 12.93 -10.16
N ALA A 216 -16.99 12.99 -10.72
CA ALA A 216 -18.03 11.95 -10.56
C ALA A 216 -17.70 10.69 -11.36
N ARG A 217 -16.68 9.96 -10.93
CA ARG A 217 -16.17 8.70 -11.50
C ARG A 217 -15.34 7.93 -10.49
N LEU A 218 -15.07 6.68 -10.77
CA LEU A 218 -14.02 5.94 -10.07
C LEU A 218 -12.68 6.63 -10.30
N GLY A 219 -11.84 6.69 -9.27
CA GLY A 219 -10.46 7.11 -9.40
C GLY A 219 -9.66 6.09 -10.22
N HIS A 220 -8.56 6.52 -10.81
CA HIS A 220 -7.64 5.65 -11.53
C HIS A 220 -6.42 5.31 -10.69
N ALA A 221 -5.83 4.13 -10.90
CA ALA A 221 -4.63 3.71 -10.17
C ALA A 221 -3.47 4.71 -10.32
N HIS A 222 -3.31 5.33 -11.51
CA HIS A 222 -2.25 6.32 -11.75
C HIS A 222 -2.39 7.59 -10.89
N GLU A 223 -3.60 7.92 -10.42
CA GLU A 223 -3.79 9.07 -9.52
C GLU A 223 -3.18 8.77 -8.14
N VAL A 224 -3.30 7.51 -7.67
CA VAL A 224 -2.61 7.05 -6.46
C VAL A 224 -1.10 7.05 -6.67
N SER A 225 -0.63 6.51 -7.80
CA SER A 225 0.80 6.46 -8.12
C SER A 225 1.43 7.85 -8.17
N ARG A 226 0.77 8.83 -8.76
CA ARG A 226 1.24 10.23 -8.77
C ARG A 226 1.37 10.82 -7.36
N LEU A 227 0.44 10.51 -6.46
CA LEU A 227 0.54 10.96 -5.08
C LEU A 227 1.68 10.25 -4.34
N VAL A 228 1.90 8.95 -4.60
CA VAL A 228 3.06 8.22 -4.07
C VAL A 228 4.36 8.90 -4.49
N LEU A 229 4.54 9.20 -5.77
CA LEU A 229 5.74 9.89 -6.25
C LEU A 229 5.91 11.25 -5.57
N HIS A 230 4.83 12.03 -5.48
CA HIS A 230 4.86 13.33 -4.81
C HIS A 230 5.29 13.22 -3.32
N ILE A 231 4.78 12.24 -2.57
CA ILE A 231 5.19 11.99 -1.19
C ILE A 231 6.68 11.64 -1.11
N ILE A 232 7.19 10.86 -2.06
CA ILE A 232 8.61 10.49 -2.10
C ILE A 232 9.47 11.73 -2.32
N GLU A 233 9.12 12.55 -3.31
CA GLU A 233 9.91 13.73 -3.73
C GLU A 233 9.81 14.91 -2.75
N ASN A 234 8.67 15.05 -2.05
CA ASN A 234 8.45 16.14 -1.10
C ASN A 234 8.91 15.76 0.32
N GLY A 235 10.13 16.12 0.67
CA GLY A 235 10.75 15.75 1.95
C GLY A 235 10.06 16.27 3.21
N LEU A 236 9.18 17.28 3.11
CA LEU A 236 8.46 17.81 4.27
C LEU A 236 7.21 17.01 4.63
N ILE A 237 6.70 16.17 3.72
CA ILE A 237 5.56 15.29 4.00
C ILE A 237 6.06 14.10 4.85
N ASN A 238 5.70 14.10 6.15
CA ASN A 238 6.06 13.05 7.09
C ASN A 238 5.02 12.91 8.21
N GLY A 239 4.58 11.70 8.49
CA GLY A 239 3.59 11.39 9.52
C GLY A 239 2.15 11.64 9.10
N GLU A 240 1.87 11.86 7.81
CA GLU A 240 0.57 12.27 7.31
C GLU A 240 -0.20 11.11 6.66
N VAL A 241 -1.52 11.19 6.75
CA VAL A 241 -2.47 10.30 6.06
C VAL A 241 -3.30 11.13 5.09
N ILE A 242 -3.00 11.01 3.79
CA ILE A 242 -3.63 11.82 2.75
C ILE A 242 -4.82 11.07 2.14
N ARG A 243 -6.01 11.61 2.27
CA ARG A 243 -7.20 11.11 1.56
C ARG A 243 -7.11 11.47 0.08
N LEU A 244 -7.36 10.48 -0.79
CA LEU A 244 -7.41 10.64 -2.25
C LEU A 244 -8.72 10.03 -2.76
N ASP A 245 -9.82 10.77 -2.65
CA ASP A 245 -11.17 10.22 -2.72
C ASP A 245 -12.21 11.08 -3.43
N GLY A 246 -11.84 12.22 -4.04
CA GLY A 246 -12.78 13.12 -4.70
C GLY A 246 -13.84 13.70 -3.75
N ALA A 247 -13.50 13.91 -2.48
CA ALA A 247 -14.38 14.36 -1.39
C ALA A 247 -15.47 13.35 -1.00
N LEU A 248 -15.32 12.07 -1.39
CA LEU A 248 -16.26 11.01 -1.01
C LEU A 248 -16.32 10.84 0.51
N ARG A 249 -17.53 10.71 1.03
CA ARG A 249 -17.80 10.20 2.38
C ARG A 249 -18.78 9.05 2.21
N MET A 250 -18.31 7.82 2.50
CA MET A 250 -19.12 6.64 2.24
C MET A 250 -20.34 6.57 3.15
N GLY A 251 -21.51 6.27 2.58
CA GLY A 251 -22.69 5.92 3.36
C GLY A 251 -22.53 4.56 4.04
N PRO A 252 -23.50 4.17 4.89
CA PRO A 252 -23.42 2.89 5.64
C PRO A 252 -23.58 1.65 4.75
N LYS A 253 -23.99 1.82 3.50
CA LYS A 253 -24.21 0.76 2.49
C LYS A 253 -23.61 1.18 1.16
#